data_f7c5d3d9d4412e47373eb1fe7eefd55c
#
_entry.id   f7c5d3d9d4412e47373eb1fe7eefd55c
#
_cell.length_a   1.000
_cell.length_b   1.000
_cell.length_c   1.000
_cell.angle_alpha   90.00
_cell.angle_beta   90.00
_cell.angle_gamma   90.00
#
_symmetry.space_group_name_H-M   'P 1'
#
loop_
_entity.id
_entity.type
_entity.pdbx_description
1 polymer ?
#
loop_
_entity_poly.entity_id
_entity_poly.type
_entity_poly.pdbx_seq_one_letter_code
_entity_poly.pdbx_strand_id
1 'polypeptide(L)'
;MRLATTAVAASLAVAAFAVSAQQPAGSELFVRSDKGNCIACHQVPVGAGPATRADLGPRLDGSRMRALGPERLRALVADPMQANPDTLMPPYGRHRILESGEIQRVVDYLRRLPEGDAAASAEPAAAQGTEAPAAVAAVIESGRKLWTAHFKDGRSLATCFPNAGRRVAARYPQYDTRLKRVVTLEMAINQCRKTHREALYEPDDPDAMGAVVAYLRSLSDGEKVNVRVPQAAQAVYDQGKRLYFTRMGQRNFACASCHIHGAGRYYGDALLTTASGQAAHAPFIRGQAAVTLQARMRECLALMGAAPFPAGSDELNAIEYFLTYLSNGTLIKANRPRPPAS
;
A
#
# COMPACT_ATOMS: atom_id res chain seq x y z
N MET A 1 78.00 -33.84 23.17
CA MET A 1 77.60 -32.70 22.35
C MET A 1 76.05 -32.67 22.34
N ARG A 2 75.44 -31.78 23.13
CA ARG A 2 73.98 -31.60 23.17
C ARG A 2 73.69 -30.30 22.42
N LEU A 3 72.94 -30.39 21.30
CA LEU A 3 72.42 -29.26 20.56
C LEU A 3 71.14 -28.79 21.19
N ALA A 4 71.09 -27.54 21.62
CA ALA A 4 69.91 -26.87 22.11
C ALA A 4 69.21 -26.20 20.93
N THR A 5 67.97 -26.59 20.62
CA THR A 5 67.08 -25.95 19.65
C THR A 5 66.24 -24.89 20.34
N THR A 6 66.48 -23.63 20.02
CA THR A 6 65.68 -22.48 20.42
C THR A 6 64.52 -22.31 19.48
N ALA A 7 63.27 -22.48 19.96
CA ALA A 7 62.07 -22.16 19.22
C ALA A 7 61.72 -20.68 19.42
N VAL A 8 61.69 -19.94 18.29
CA VAL A 8 61.22 -18.55 18.26
C VAL A 8 59.69 -18.58 17.99
N ALA A 9 58.90 -18.17 18.97
CA ALA A 9 57.45 -17.98 18.83
C ALA A 9 57.20 -16.59 18.24
N ALA A 10 56.74 -16.54 16.98
CA ALA A 10 56.28 -15.32 16.35
C ALA A 10 54.79 -15.06 16.69
N SER A 11 54.52 -14.08 17.54
CA SER A 11 53.17 -13.62 17.85
C SER A 11 52.65 -12.73 16.74
N LEU A 12 51.68 -13.23 15.96
CA LEU A 12 50.91 -12.42 14.99
C LEU A 12 49.85 -11.65 15.76
N ALA A 13 50.04 -10.34 15.91
CA ALA A 13 49.00 -9.42 16.37
C ALA A 13 48.01 -9.14 15.24
N VAL A 14 46.83 -9.72 15.30
CA VAL A 14 45.70 -9.39 14.40
C VAL A 14 45.11 -8.07 14.87
N ALA A 15 45.42 -6.97 14.16
CA ALA A 15 44.75 -5.69 14.36
C ALA A 15 43.30 -5.79 13.80
N ALA A 16 42.33 -5.91 14.67
CA ALA A 16 40.94 -5.82 14.31
C ALA A 16 40.59 -4.35 13.97
N PHE A 17 40.52 -4.04 12.70
CA PHE A 17 39.94 -2.77 12.25
C PHE A 17 38.45 -2.81 12.51
N ALA A 18 38.00 -2.17 13.58
CA ALA A 18 36.59 -1.88 13.79
C ALA A 18 36.15 -0.87 12.74
N VAL A 19 35.48 -1.33 11.69
CA VAL A 19 34.76 -0.45 10.78
C VAL A 19 33.63 0.19 11.56
N SER A 20 33.84 1.42 12.03
CA SER A 20 32.81 2.22 12.65
C SER A 20 31.79 2.59 11.56
N ALA A 21 30.67 1.87 11.49
CA ALA A 21 29.57 2.22 10.61
C ALA A 21 29.10 3.63 10.99
N GLN A 22 29.28 4.59 10.07
CA GLN A 22 28.89 5.97 10.29
C GLN A 22 27.37 6.03 10.47
N GLN A 23 26.94 6.55 11.61
CA GLN A 23 25.51 6.63 11.91
C GLN A 23 24.79 7.61 10.97
N PRO A 24 23.59 7.28 10.44
CA PRO A 24 22.88 8.12 9.49
C PRO A 24 22.57 9.51 10.07
N ALA A 25 22.71 10.53 9.24
CA ALA A 25 22.39 11.91 9.61
C ALA A 25 20.88 12.11 9.85
N GLY A 26 20.49 13.12 10.63
CA GLY A 26 19.08 13.43 10.89
C GLY A 26 18.30 13.73 9.61
N SER A 27 18.91 14.41 8.63
CA SER A 27 18.33 14.65 7.31
C SER A 27 18.12 13.37 6.50
N GLU A 28 19.04 12.41 6.60
CA GLU A 28 18.90 11.10 5.97
C GLU A 28 17.75 10.31 6.60
N LEU A 29 17.70 10.25 7.94
CA LEU A 29 16.60 9.60 8.67
C LEU A 29 15.23 10.22 8.34
N PHE A 30 15.19 11.55 8.09
CA PHE A 30 13.97 12.27 7.74
C PHE A 30 13.39 11.82 6.40
N VAL A 31 14.21 11.44 5.42
CA VAL A 31 13.76 11.08 4.07
C VAL A 31 13.69 9.57 3.83
N ARG A 32 14.41 8.75 4.57
CA ARG A 32 14.46 7.30 4.36
C ARG A 32 13.11 6.63 4.60
N SER A 33 12.60 5.92 3.58
CA SER A 33 11.30 5.23 3.62
C SER A 33 11.23 4.08 4.63
N ASP A 34 12.36 3.44 4.92
CA ASP A 34 12.48 2.34 5.91
C ASP A 34 12.68 2.86 7.35
N LYS A 35 12.85 4.18 7.55
CA LYS A 35 13.06 4.84 8.83
C LYS A 35 11.99 5.92 9.08
N GLY A 36 12.38 7.16 9.23
CA GLY A 36 11.47 8.26 9.55
C GLY A 36 10.41 8.51 8.49
N ASN A 37 10.84 8.56 7.22
CA ASN A 37 9.95 8.89 6.10
C ASN A 37 9.07 10.12 6.34
N CYS A 38 9.59 11.11 7.07
CA CYS A 38 8.85 12.29 7.49
C CYS A 38 8.41 13.14 6.29
N ILE A 39 9.23 13.09 5.22
CA ILE A 39 8.97 13.78 3.94
C ILE A 39 7.70 13.27 3.25
N ALA A 40 7.20 12.09 3.59
CA ALA A 40 5.94 11.57 3.05
C ALA A 40 4.70 12.34 3.57
N CYS A 41 4.84 13.04 4.70
CA CYS A 41 3.75 13.78 5.33
C CYS A 41 4.05 15.27 5.50
N HIS A 42 5.33 15.66 5.56
CA HIS A 42 5.77 17.02 5.87
C HIS A 42 6.60 17.62 4.75
N GLN A 43 6.40 18.91 4.51
CA GLN A 43 7.27 19.72 3.66
C GLN A 43 8.28 20.46 4.53
N VAL A 44 9.47 20.72 3.99
CA VAL A 44 10.53 21.53 4.59
C VAL A 44 10.91 22.68 3.64
N PRO A 45 11.61 23.73 4.11
CA PRO A 45 12.04 24.83 3.26
C PRO A 45 12.91 24.37 2.08
N VAL A 46 12.93 25.17 1.01
CA VAL A 46 13.75 24.92 -0.19
C VAL A 46 15.20 24.69 0.19
N GLY A 47 15.82 23.64 -0.35
CA GLY A 47 17.21 23.28 -0.09
C GLY A 47 17.46 22.53 1.22
N ALA A 48 16.46 22.39 2.09
CA ALA A 48 16.59 21.62 3.33
C ALA A 48 16.27 20.13 3.16
N GLY A 49 15.63 19.75 2.06
CA GLY A 49 15.28 18.37 1.72
C GLY A 49 14.69 18.27 0.33
N PRO A 50 14.31 17.05 -0.12
CA PRO A 50 13.63 16.88 -1.39
C PRO A 50 12.31 17.66 -1.44
N ALA A 51 11.98 18.20 -2.61
CA ALA A 51 10.66 18.77 -2.86
C ALA A 51 9.60 17.68 -2.82
N THR A 52 8.45 17.96 -2.20
CA THR A 52 7.32 17.01 -2.12
C THR A 52 6.01 17.78 -2.06
N ARG A 53 4.94 17.15 -2.52
CA ARG A 53 3.56 17.66 -2.40
C ARG A 53 2.90 17.29 -1.06
N ALA A 54 3.59 16.52 -0.23
CA ALA A 54 3.06 16.01 1.05
C ALA A 54 2.46 17.13 1.90
N ASP A 55 1.24 16.91 2.40
CA ASP A 55 0.50 17.88 3.20
C ASP A 55 -0.36 17.23 4.32
N LEU A 56 -0.15 15.93 4.58
CA LEU A 56 -0.79 15.24 5.71
C LEU A 56 -0.36 15.77 7.06
N GLY A 57 0.89 16.21 7.17
CA GLY A 57 1.43 16.90 8.33
C GLY A 57 1.59 18.39 8.09
N PRO A 58 1.79 19.19 9.14
CA PRO A 58 2.09 20.62 8.98
C PRO A 58 3.43 20.80 8.28
N ARG A 59 3.58 21.93 7.60
CA ARG A 59 4.88 22.40 7.10
C ARG A 59 5.84 22.64 8.26
N LEU A 60 7.09 22.25 8.08
CA LEU A 60 8.14 22.39 9.09
C LEU A 60 9.13 23.46 8.63
N ASP A 61 9.38 24.42 9.50
CA ASP A 61 10.37 25.48 9.33
C ASP A 61 11.17 25.67 10.61
N GLY A 62 12.35 26.31 10.49
CA GLY A 62 13.26 26.45 11.62
C GLY A 62 12.71 27.29 12.77
N SER A 63 11.95 28.37 12.49
CA SER A 63 11.39 29.23 13.52
C SER A 63 10.40 28.46 14.40
N ARG A 64 9.48 27.75 13.78
CA ARG A 64 8.50 26.89 14.47
C ARG A 64 9.17 25.76 15.26
N MET A 65 10.18 25.10 14.66
CA MET A 65 10.87 24.00 15.35
C MET A 65 11.68 24.48 16.55
N ARG A 66 12.31 25.65 16.46
CA ARG A 66 13.02 26.26 17.62
C ARG A 66 12.04 26.71 18.70
N ALA A 67 10.90 27.28 18.33
CA ALA A 67 9.86 27.71 19.28
C ALA A 67 9.26 26.54 20.08
N LEU A 68 9.11 25.34 19.46
CA LEU A 68 8.66 24.15 20.16
C LEU A 68 9.68 23.63 21.18
N GLY A 69 10.95 23.86 20.96
CA GLY A 69 12.05 23.40 21.80
C GLY A 69 12.37 21.89 21.64
N PRO A 70 13.57 21.48 22.05
CA PRO A 70 14.07 20.12 21.81
C PRO A 70 13.28 19.05 22.54
N GLU A 71 12.86 19.28 23.77
CA GLU A 71 12.14 18.29 24.59
C GLU A 71 10.77 17.99 24.02
N ARG A 72 10.02 19.02 23.62
CA ARG A 72 8.71 18.84 23.02
C ARG A 72 8.79 18.18 21.66
N LEU A 73 9.79 18.53 20.84
CA LEU A 73 10.02 17.88 19.54
C LEU A 73 10.36 16.39 19.74
N ARG A 74 11.22 16.07 20.71
CA ARG A 74 11.56 14.68 21.03
C ARG A 74 10.32 13.90 21.47
N ALA A 75 9.49 14.43 22.35
CA ALA A 75 8.25 13.79 22.79
C ALA A 75 7.29 13.55 21.61
N LEU A 76 7.10 14.57 20.75
CA LEU A 76 6.22 14.46 19.56
C LEU A 76 6.73 13.42 18.56
N VAL A 77 8.02 13.31 18.34
CA VAL A 77 8.59 12.27 17.45
C VAL A 77 8.53 10.89 18.09
N ALA A 78 8.80 10.79 19.40
CA ALA A 78 8.81 9.52 20.09
C ALA A 78 7.41 8.89 20.21
N ASP A 79 6.43 9.66 20.67
CA ASP A 79 5.04 9.20 20.83
C ASP A 79 4.04 10.37 20.71
N PRO A 80 3.68 10.77 19.49
CA PRO A 80 2.76 11.88 19.26
C PRO A 80 1.34 11.63 19.78
N MET A 81 0.98 10.36 20.00
CA MET A 81 -0.34 9.97 20.50
C MET A 81 -0.60 10.41 21.94
N GLN A 82 0.45 10.67 22.72
CA GLN A 82 0.30 11.25 24.07
C GLN A 82 -0.28 12.67 24.02
N ALA A 83 0.08 13.44 22.99
CA ALA A 83 -0.44 14.79 22.79
C ALA A 83 -1.77 14.80 22.01
N ASN A 84 -1.94 13.89 21.05
CA ASN A 84 -3.14 13.75 20.24
C ASN A 84 -3.36 12.28 19.87
N PRO A 85 -4.28 11.57 20.54
CA PRO A 85 -4.56 10.16 20.25
C PRO A 85 -5.03 9.88 18.81
N ASP A 86 -5.63 10.88 18.15
CA ASP A 86 -6.16 10.77 16.80
C ASP A 86 -5.14 11.12 15.71
N THR A 87 -3.92 11.45 16.10
CA THR A 87 -2.87 11.84 15.15
C THR A 87 -2.62 10.76 14.08
N LEU A 88 -2.30 11.20 12.86
CA LEU A 88 -1.76 10.35 11.80
C LEU A 88 -0.23 10.24 11.85
N MET A 89 0.46 11.01 12.71
CA MET A 89 1.90 10.91 12.88
C MET A 89 2.25 9.59 13.56
N PRO A 90 3.15 8.76 12.98
CA PRO A 90 3.56 7.50 13.60
C PRO A 90 4.27 7.69 14.94
N PRO A 91 4.11 6.76 15.90
CA PRO A 91 4.82 6.80 17.18
C PRO A 91 6.22 6.18 17.03
N TYR A 92 7.16 6.93 16.48
CA TYR A 92 8.46 6.44 16.03
C TYR A 92 9.30 5.77 17.13
N GLY A 93 9.31 6.32 18.32
CA GLY A 93 10.02 5.75 19.46
C GLY A 93 9.25 4.59 20.10
N ARG A 94 7.97 4.80 20.38
CA ARG A 94 7.12 3.79 21.02
C ARG A 94 7.07 2.48 20.22
N HIS A 95 7.02 2.57 18.88
CA HIS A 95 6.99 1.42 17.98
C HIS A 95 8.38 1.01 17.47
N ARG A 96 9.45 1.61 18.01
CA ARG A 96 10.85 1.28 17.67
C ARG A 96 11.17 1.41 16.19
N ILE A 97 10.53 2.35 15.49
CA ILE A 97 10.87 2.70 14.12
C ILE A 97 12.20 3.45 14.12
N LEU A 98 12.39 4.33 15.12
CA LEU A 98 13.60 5.08 15.37
C LEU A 98 14.08 4.80 16.80
N GLU A 99 15.38 4.61 16.95
CA GLU A 99 16.04 4.53 18.25
C GLU A 99 16.20 5.93 18.87
N SER A 100 16.41 6.00 20.20
CA SER A 100 16.52 7.28 20.91
C SER A 100 17.57 8.21 20.32
N GLY A 101 18.74 7.68 19.92
CA GLY A 101 19.80 8.46 19.26
C GLY A 101 19.41 8.92 17.85
N GLU A 102 18.62 8.13 17.12
CA GLU A 102 18.09 8.51 15.81
C GLU A 102 17.06 9.65 15.95
N ILE A 103 16.17 9.56 16.95
CA ILE A 103 15.21 10.63 17.28
C ILE A 103 15.95 11.92 17.60
N GLN A 104 17.03 11.84 18.39
CA GLN A 104 17.83 13.03 18.71
C GLN A 104 18.42 13.67 17.46
N ARG A 105 18.98 12.89 16.54
CA ARG A 105 19.52 13.43 15.27
C ARG A 105 18.44 14.05 14.39
N VAL A 106 17.23 13.47 14.35
CA VAL A 106 16.09 14.08 13.64
C VAL A 106 15.70 15.41 14.30
N VAL A 107 15.60 15.47 15.62
CA VAL A 107 15.28 16.73 16.35
C VAL A 107 16.34 17.80 16.09
N ASP A 108 17.62 17.44 16.09
CA ASP A 108 18.71 18.37 15.79
C ASP A 108 18.67 18.88 14.35
N TYR A 109 18.30 18.02 13.39
CA TYR A 109 18.07 18.42 12.01
C TYR A 109 16.90 19.41 11.91
N LEU A 110 15.74 19.09 12.51
CA LEU A 110 14.54 19.94 12.50
C LEU A 110 14.82 21.34 13.07
N ARG A 111 15.59 21.44 14.14
CA ARG A 111 15.96 22.73 14.75
C ARG A 111 16.92 23.56 13.92
N ARG A 112 17.66 22.93 13.00
CA ARG A 112 18.58 23.61 12.05
C ARG A 112 17.92 23.96 10.72
N LEU A 113 16.64 23.62 10.53
CA LEU A 113 15.92 24.02 9.32
C LEU A 113 16.02 25.56 9.12
N PRO A 114 16.12 26.03 7.86
CA PRO A 114 16.01 27.45 7.53
C PRO A 114 14.69 28.04 8.03
N GLU A 115 14.67 29.34 8.21
CA GLU A 115 13.43 30.12 8.38
C GLU A 115 12.74 30.27 7.02
N GLY A 116 11.42 30.40 7.06
CA GLY A 116 10.63 30.61 5.87
C GLY A 116 9.71 29.45 5.52
N ASP A 117 8.81 29.71 4.60
CA ASP A 117 7.85 28.74 4.13
C ASP A 117 8.53 27.57 3.41
N ALA A 118 8.04 26.37 3.65
CA ALA A 118 8.36 25.24 2.81
C ALA A 118 8.06 25.61 1.35
N ALA A 119 8.93 25.17 0.43
CA ALA A 119 8.75 25.43 -0.98
C ALA A 119 7.28 25.22 -1.37
N ALA A 120 6.70 26.25 -1.97
CA ALA A 120 5.45 26.08 -2.68
C ALA A 120 5.63 24.89 -3.62
N SER A 121 4.75 23.91 -3.50
CA SER A 121 4.72 22.65 -4.22
C SER A 121 5.45 22.70 -5.56
N ALA A 122 6.36 21.75 -5.79
CA ALA A 122 6.79 21.42 -7.14
C ALA A 122 5.55 21.38 -8.04
N GLU A 123 5.69 21.87 -9.29
CA GLU A 123 4.63 21.76 -10.30
C GLU A 123 4.02 20.37 -10.27
N PRO A 124 2.71 20.24 -10.51
CA PRO A 124 2.06 18.97 -10.42
C PRO A 124 2.78 17.99 -11.34
N ALA A 125 3.52 17.04 -10.74
CA ALA A 125 3.90 15.86 -11.47
C ALA A 125 2.60 15.32 -12.05
N ALA A 126 2.61 15.03 -13.36
CA ALA A 126 1.45 14.53 -14.08
C ALA A 126 0.76 13.47 -13.24
N ALA A 127 -0.55 13.57 -13.11
CA ALA A 127 -1.36 12.72 -12.23
C ALA A 127 -0.87 11.27 -12.32
N GLN A 128 -0.36 10.75 -11.20
CA GLN A 128 0.08 9.37 -11.14
C GLN A 128 -1.08 8.49 -11.57
N GLY A 129 -0.93 7.75 -12.68
CA GLY A 129 -1.90 6.76 -13.13
C GLY A 129 -2.59 7.03 -14.46
N THR A 130 -2.12 7.94 -15.30
CA THR A 130 -2.47 7.92 -16.72
C THR A 130 -1.52 6.99 -17.46
N GLU A 131 -1.68 5.69 -17.24
CA GLU A 131 -1.04 4.72 -18.14
C GLU A 131 -1.50 5.01 -19.58
N ALA A 132 -0.57 4.93 -20.52
CA ALA A 132 -0.88 5.14 -21.91
C ALA A 132 -2.03 4.20 -22.33
N PRO A 133 -3.03 4.67 -23.06
CA PRO A 133 -4.16 3.84 -23.50
C PRO A 133 -3.71 2.52 -24.16
N ALA A 134 -2.57 2.52 -24.85
CA ALA A 134 -1.97 1.34 -25.46
C ALA A 134 -1.55 0.28 -24.41
N ALA A 135 -0.97 0.68 -23.28
CA ALA A 135 -0.60 -0.25 -22.21
C ALA A 135 -1.84 -0.92 -21.58
N VAL A 136 -2.89 -0.13 -21.33
CA VAL A 136 -4.17 -0.66 -20.85
C VAL A 136 -4.76 -1.66 -21.84
N ALA A 137 -4.78 -1.33 -23.12
CA ALA A 137 -5.30 -2.21 -24.18
C ALA A 137 -4.50 -3.52 -24.27
N ALA A 138 -3.16 -3.47 -24.12
CA ALA A 138 -2.30 -4.64 -24.14
C ALA A 138 -2.59 -5.60 -22.98
N VAL A 139 -2.77 -5.08 -21.77
CA VAL A 139 -3.13 -5.88 -20.58
C VAL A 139 -4.51 -6.53 -20.76
N ILE A 140 -5.50 -5.78 -21.24
CA ILE A 140 -6.85 -6.31 -21.51
C ILE A 140 -6.79 -7.42 -22.56
N GLU A 141 -6.00 -7.25 -23.61
CA GLU A 141 -5.83 -8.25 -24.67
C GLU A 141 -5.13 -9.52 -24.15
N SER A 142 -4.12 -9.39 -23.29
CA SER A 142 -3.51 -10.53 -22.60
C SER A 142 -4.54 -11.28 -21.76
N GLY A 143 -5.35 -10.56 -20.99
CA GLY A 143 -6.45 -11.15 -20.23
C GLY A 143 -7.49 -11.83 -21.10
N ARG A 144 -7.84 -11.25 -22.25
CA ARG A 144 -8.76 -11.84 -23.24
C ARG A 144 -8.23 -13.17 -23.75
N LYS A 145 -6.95 -13.25 -24.11
CA LYS A 145 -6.31 -14.50 -24.57
C LYS A 145 -6.41 -15.59 -23.51
N LEU A 146 -6.09 -15.28 -22.25
CA LEU A 146 -6.19 -16.22 -21.14
C LEU A 146 -7.65 -16.62 -20.84
N TRP A 147 -8.61 -15.68 -21.00
CA TRP A 147 -10.03 -15.92 -20.79
C TRP A 147 -10.64 -16.89 -21.81
N THR A 148 -10.19 -16.81 -23.05
CA THR A 148 -10.70 -17.63 -24.17
C THR A 148 -9.85 -18.86 -24.42
N ALA A 149 -8.69 -19.00 -23.81
CA ALA A 149 -7.83 -20.17 -23.95
C ALA A 149 -8.55 -21.45 -23.53
N HIS A 150 -8.45 -22.48 -24.36
CA HIS A 150 -9.08 -23.76 -24.06
C HIS A 150 -8.32 -24.53 -22.97
N PHE A 151 -9.05 -25.04 -22.04
CA PHE A 151 -8.60 -26.03 -21.07
C PHE A 151 -8.38 -27.40 -21.74
N LYS A 152 -7.80 -28.35 -21.02
CA LYS A 152 -7.57 -29.72 -21.52
C LYS A 152 -8.86 -30.43 -21.95
N ASP A 153 -10.01 -30.04 -21.39
CA ASP A 153 -11.33 -30.60 -21.70
C ASP A 153 -12.08 -29.78 -22.80
N GLY A 154 -11.40 -28.86 -23.46
CA GLY A 154 -11.96 -28.02 -24.54
C GLY A 154 -12.81 -26.84 -24.09
N ARG A 155 -13.05 -26.66 -22.79
CA ARG A 155 -13.74 -25.49 -22.22
C ARG A 155 -12.78 -24.33 -22.01
N SER A 156 -13.28 -23.22 -21.49
CA SER A 156 -12.47 -22.03 -21.16
C SER A 156 -13.04 -21.34 -19.93
N LEU A 157 -12.34 -20.34 -19.40
CA LEU A 157 -12.86 -19.51 -18.31
C LEU A 157 -14.23 -18.91 -18.64
N ALA A 158 -14.47 -18.52 -19.89
CA ALA A 158 -15.74 -17.94 -20.32
C ALA A 158 -16.95 -18.88 -20.06
N THR A 159 -16.75 -20.19 -20.06
CA THR A 159 -17.85 -21.16 -19.85
C THR A 159 -18.29 -21.29 -18.39
N CYS A 160 -17.45 -20.87 -17.43
CA CYS A 160 -17.77 -20.90 -16.02
C CYS A 160 -18.62 -19.71 -15.53
N PHE A 161 -18.70 -18.65 -16.32
CA PHE A 161 -19.35 -17.43 -15.90
C PHE A 161 -20.62 -17.14 -16.73
N PRO A 162 -21.68 -16.64 -16.11
CA PRO A 162 -22.90 -16.25 -16.84
C PRO A 162 -22.57 -15.25 -17.95
N ASN A 163 -23.22 -15.39 -19.09
CA ASN A 163 -23.05 -14.54 -20.26
C ASN A 163 -21.58 -14.32 -20.67
N ALA A 164 -20.77 -15.38 -20.57
CA ALA A 164 -19.32 -15.35 -20.81
C ALA A 164 -18.58 -14.22 -20.06
N GLY A 165 -19.01 -13.92 -18.84
CA GLY A 165 -18.41 -12.93 -17.97
C GLY A 165 -18.94 -11.49 -18.12
N ARG A 166 -19.83 -11.22 -19.10
CA ARG A 166 -20.42 -9.89 -19.27
C ARG A 166 -21.24 -9.49 -18.06
N ARG A 167 -21.00 -8.28 -17.54
CA ARG A 167 -21.69 -7.67 -16.39
C ARG A 167 -21.52 -8.41 -15.06
N VAL A 168 -20.61 -9.37 -15.00
CA VAL A 168 -20.39 -10.22 -13.82
C VAL A 168 -19.65 -9.48 -12.72
N ALA A 169 -18.59 -8.73 -13.08
CA ALA A 169 -17.71 -8.08 -12.11
C ALA A 169 -18.41 -7.05 -11.22
N ALA A 170 -19.53 -6.49 -11.68
CA ALA A 170 -20.32 -5.53 -10.90
C ALA A 170 -20.94 -6.11 -9.63
N ARG A 171 -21.01 -7.44 -9.51
CA ARG A 171 -21.64 -8.16 -8.39
C ARG A 171 -20.65 -8.87 -7.49
N TYR A 172 -19.35 -8.77 -7.75
CA TYR A 172 -18.31 -9.37 -6.92
C TYR A 172 -17.62 -8.32 -6.04
N PRO A 173 -17.21 -8.73 -4.82
CA PRO A 173 -17.33 -10.06 -4.19
C PRO A 173 -18.77 -10.45 -3.86
N GLN A 174 -19.03 -11.77 -3.78
CA GLN A 174 -20.33 -12.31 -3.40
C GLN A 174 -20.19 -13.18 -2.14
N TYR A 175 -21.23 -13.20 -1.30
CA TYR A 175 -21.30 -14.16 -0.21
C TYR A 175 -21.95 -15.46 -0.70
N ASP A 176 -21.19 -16.55 -0.67
CA ASP A 176 -21.71 -17.88 -0.97
C ASP A 176 -22.27 -18.53 0.31
N THR A 177 -23.60 -18.76 0.32
CA THR A 177 -24.28 -19.29 1.49
C THR A 177 -23.98 -20.76 1.76
N ARG A 178 -23.55 -21.52 0.74
CA ARG A 178 -23.15 -22.93 0.90
C ARG A 178 -21.74 -23.04 1.48
N LEU A 179 -20.82 -22.21 0.97
CA LEU A 179 -19.44 -22.15 1.47
C LEU A 179 -19.31 -21.30 2.74
N LYS A 180 -20.37 -20.56 3.11
CA LYS A 180 -20.44 -19.64 4.25
C LYS A 180 -19.26 -18.63 4.25
N ARG A 181 -18.87 -18.14 3.08
CA ARG A 181 -17.73 -17.23 2.90
C ARG A 181 -17.93 -16.28 1.74
N VAL A 182 -17.18 -15.19 1.77
CA VAL A 182 -17.06 -14.27 0.62
C VAL A 182 -16.22 -14.93 -0.47
N VAL A 183 -16.67 -14.82 -1.71
CA VAL A 183 -15.98 -15.27 -2.92
C VAL A 183 -15.66 -14.04 -3.76
N THR A 184 -14.38 -13.80 -4.02
CA THR A 184 -13.90 -12.73 -4.91
C THR A 184 -13.87 -13.18 -6.37
N LEU A 185 -13.60 -12.25 -7.30
CA LEU A 185 -13.43 -12.62 -8.72
C LEU A 185 -12.26 -13.59 -8.90
N GLU A 186 -11.15 -13.35 -8.23
CA GLU A 186 -9.94 -14.17 -8.28
C GLU A 186 -10.23 -15.59 -7.78
N MET A 187 -10.99 -15.70 -6.70
CA MET A 187 -11.42 -17.00 -6.19
C MET A 187 -12.36 -17.73 -7.17
N ALA A 188 -13.29 -17.01 -7.79
CA ALA A 188 -14.20 -17.61 -8.78
C ALA A 188 -13.44 -18.07 -10.04
N ILE A 189 -12.46 -17.31 -10.50
CA ILE A 189 -11.56 -17.69 -11.60
C ILE A 189 -10.82 -18.98 -11.24
N ASN A 190 -10.19 -19.04 -10.08
CA ASN A 190 -9.46 -20.22 -9.64
C ASN A 190 -10.37 -21.41 -9.34
N GLN A 191 -11.59 -21.19 -8.88
CA GLN A 191 -12.58 -22.26 -8.74
C GLN A 191 -12.94 -22.88 -10.10
N CYS A 192 -13.10 -22.06 -11.15
CA CYS A 192 -13.29 -22.55 -12.51
C CYS A 192 -12.12 -23.42 -12.96
N ARG A 193 -10.88 -22.91 -12.83
CA ARG A 193 -9.66 -23.65 -13.19
C ARG A 193 -9.55 -24.98 -12.45
N LYS A 194 -9.81 -24.97 -11.15
CA LYS A 194 -9.83 -26.18 -10.31
C LYS A 194 -10.84 -27.20 -10.80
N THR A 195 -12.06 -26.77 -11.16
CA THR A 195 -13.12 -27.65 -11.69
C THR A 195 -12.69 -28.33 -12.97
N HIS A 196 -11.91 -27.66 -13.82
CA HIS A 196 -11.38 -28.17 -15.07
C HIS A 196 -9.96 -28.77 -14.96
N ARG A 197 -9.47 -29.00 -13.71
CA ARG A 197 -8.15 -29.60 -13.42
C ARG A 197 -6.97 -28.83 -14.02
N GLU A 198 -7.12 -27.51 -14.13
CA GLU A 198 -6.06 -26.61 -14.57
C GLU A 198 -5.23 -26.11 -13.37
N ALA A 199 -3.97 -25.75 -13.62
CA ALA A 199 -3.15 -25.09 -12.62
C ALA A 199 -3.81 -23.78 -12.17
N LEU A 200 -3.79 -23.48 -10.86
CA LEU A 200 -4.34 -22.24 -10.34
C LEU A 200 -3.42 -21.06 -10.69
N TYR A 201 -3.98 -19.89 -10.87
CA TYR A 201 -3.21 -18.66 -10.92
C TYR A 201 -2.88 -18.21 -9.49
N GLU A 202 -1.66 -17.76 -9.28
CA GLU A 202 -1.32 -17.07 -8.04
C GLU A 202 -2.15 -15.79 -7.93
N PRO A 203 -2.79 -15.51 -6.78
CA PRO A 203 -3.71 -14.38 -6.65
C PRO A 203 -3.08 -13.01 -6.89
N ASP A 204 -1.77 -12.87 -6.65
CA ASP A 204 -1.01 -11.63 -6.85
C ASP A 204 -0.28 -11.59 -8.20
N ASP A 205 -0.39 -12.63 -9.04
CA ASP A 205 0.25 -12.66 -10.35
C ASP A 205 -0.36 -11.58 -11.25
N PRO A 206 0.39 -10.51 -11.60
CA PRO A 206 -0.14 -9.42 -12.40
C PRO A 206 -0.36 -9.80 -13.87
N ASP A 207 0.37 -10.80 -14.38
CA ASP A 207 0.39 -11.18 -15.79
C ASP A 207 -0.69 -12.22 -16.11
N ALA A 208 -1.03 -13.08 -15.14
CA ALA A 208 -2.10 -14.06 -15.32
C ALA A 208 -3.38 -13.63 -14.59
N MET A 209 -3.41 -13.66 -13.24
CA MET A 209 -4.62 -13.31 -12.50
C MET A 209 -5.03 -11.86 -12.74
N GLY A 210 -4.10 -10.94 -12.64
CA GLY A 210 -4.36 -9.51 -12.84
C GLY A 210 -4.90 -9.21 -14.23
N ALA A 211 -4.29 -9.78 -15.28
CA ALA A 211 -4.74 -9.58 -16.66
C ALA A 211 -6.15 -10.15 -16.88
N VAL A 212 -6.45 -11.37 -16.38
CA VAL A 212 -7.78 -11.98 -16.48
C VAL A 212 -8.83 -11.14 -15.76
N VAL A 213 -8.52 -10.65 -14.55
CA VAL A 213 -9.41 -9.74 -13.80
C VAL A 213 -9.61 -8.44 -14.55
N ALA A 214 -8.55 -7.85 -15.15
CA ALA A 214 -8.65 -6.63 -15.96
C ALA A 214 -9.62 -6.82 -17.15
N TYR A 215 -9.49 -7.93 -17.86
CA TYR A 215 -10.41 -8.26 -18.96
C TYR A 215 -11.84 -8.47 -18.46
N LEU A 216 -12.05 -9.30 -17.43
CA LEU A 216 -13.40 -9.58 -16.89
C LEU A 216 -14.08 -8.31 -16.39
N ARG A 217 -13.34 -7.41 -15.76
CA ARG A 217 -13.87 -6.11 -15.34
C ARG A 217 -14.16 -5.18 -16.51
N SER A 218 -13.38 -5.23 -17.60
CA SER A 218 -13.68 -4.46 -18.83
C SER A 218 -15.01 -4.89 -19.48
N LEU A 219 -15.40 -6.17 -19.32
CA LEU A 219 -16.73 -6.66 -19.75
C LEU A 219 -17.89 -6.11 -18.90
N SER A 220 -17.58 -5.41 -17.82
CA SER A 220 -18.54 -4.75 -16.92
C SER A 220 -18.34 -3.22 -16.87
N ASP A 221 -17.55 -2.64 -17.80
CA ASP A 221 -17.30 -1.19 -17.80
C ASP A 221 -18.63 -0.43 -17.99
N GLY A 222 -18.84 0.60 -17.20
CA GLY A 222 -20.09 1.37 -17.18
C GLY A 222 -21.24 0.76 -16.38
N GLU A 223 -21.12 -0.48 -15.89
CA GLU A 223 -22.10 -1.05 -14.97
C GLU A 223 -21.92 -0.44 -13.56
N LYS A 224 -23.03 -0.34 -12.81
CA LYS A 224 -22.97 0.09 -11.41
C LYS A 224 -22.56 -1.07 -10.52
N VAL A 225 -21.58 -0.84 -9.64
CA VAL A 225 -21.25 -1.77 -8.56
C VAL A 225 -22.53 -2.05 -7.76
N ASN A 226 -22.82 -3.33 -7.54
CA ASN A 226 -24.03 -3.80 -6.84
C ASN A 226 -23.73 -5.06 -6.03
N VAL A 227 -22.98 -4.91 -4.96
CA VAL A 227 -22.66 -5.96 -3.99
C VAL A 227 -23.74 -6.00 -2.93
N ARG A 228 -24.21 -7.20 -2.57
CA ARG A 228 -25.25 -7.39 -1.56
C ARG A 228 -24.67 -7.95 -0.28
N VAL A 229 -25.16 -7.48 0.86
CA VAL A 229 -24.84 -8.00 2.19
C VAL A 229 -26.10 -8.63 2.80
N PRO A 230 -26.39 -9.91 2.49
CA PRO A 230 -27.50 -10.61 3.13
C PRO A 230 -27.22 -10.82 4.63
N GLN A 231 -28.25 -11.12 5.42
CA GLN A 231 -28.12 -11.33 6.86
C GLN A 231 -27.02 -12.33 7.24
N ALA A 232 -26.87 -13.40 6.46
CA ALA A 232 -25.84 -14.42 6.67
C ALA A 232 -24.40 -13.89 6.45
N ALA A 233 -24.22 -12.79 5.72
CA ALA A 233 -22.94 -12.16 5.44
C ALA A 233 -22.57 -11.04 6.41
N GLN A 234 -23.48 -10.65 7.30
CA GLN A 234 -23.30 -9.47 8.15
C GLN A 234 -22.02 -9.55 8.99
N ALA A 235 -21.71 -10.72 9.56
CA ALA A 235 -20.52 -10.90 10.39
C ALA A 235 -19.22 -10.65 9.60
N VAL A 236 -19.15 -11.11 8.34
CA VAL A 236 -17.99 -10.90 7.46
C VAL A 236 -17.89 -9.43 7.04
N TYR A 237 -19.00 -8.80 6.73
CA TYR A 237 -19.05 -7.36 6.43
C TYR A 237 -18.52 -6.53 7.61
N ASP A 238 -18.99 -6.83 8.82
CA ASP A 238 -18.55 -6.13 10.04
C ASP A 238 -17.08 -6.41 10.35
N GLN A 239 -16.57 -7.60 10.06
CA GLN A 239 -15.16 -7.90 10.14
C GLN A 239 -14.34 -7.02 9.18
N GLY A 240 -14.74 -6.92 7.91
CA GLY A 240 -14.09 -6.06 6.93
C GLY A 240 -14.08 -4.59 7.36
N LYS A 241 -15.24 -4.11 7.86
CA LYS A 241 -15.36 -2.77 8.43
C LYS A 241 -14.39 -2.56 9.59
N ARG A 242 -14.37 -3.46 10.58
CA ARG A 242 -13.43 -3.36 11.71
C ARG A 242 -11.98 -3.30 11.25
N LEU A 243 -11.55 -4.21 10.36
CA LEU A 243 -10.19 -4.24 9.86
C LEU A 243 -9.82 -2.95 9.11
N TYR A 244 -10.74 -2.39 8.33
CA TYR A 244 -10.53 -1.14 7.60
C TYR A 244 -10.24 0.06 8.52
N PHE A 245 -10.83 0.09 9.72
CA PHE A 245 -10.64 1.15 10.72
C PHE A 245 -9.60 0.81 11.79
N THR A 246 -9.12 -0.44 11.86
CA THR A 246 -8.13 -0.85 12.84
C THR A 246 -6.75 -0.34 12.47
N ARG A 247 -6.11 0.39 13.38
CA ARG A 247 -4.71 0.81 13.25
C ARG A 247 -3.79 -0.38 13.48
N MET A 248 -2.84 -0.58 12.58
CA MET A 248 -1.91 -1.70 12.60
C MET A 248 -0.54 -1.31 12.06
N GLY A 249 0.42 -2.22 12.26
CA GLY A 249 1.80 -2.04 11.82
C GLY A 249 2.57 -1.02 12.64
N GLN A 250 3.87 -0.93 12.37
CA GLN A 250 4.77 -0.03 13.10
C GLN A 250 4.37 1.45 12.99
N ARG A 251 3.81 1.85 11.85
CA ARG A 251 3.36 3.23 11.61
C ARG A 251 2.00 3.54 12.21
N ASN A 252 1.33 2.56 12.79
CA ASN A 252 0.03 2.73 13.44
C ASN A 252 -1.04 3.35 12.53
N PHE A 253 -1.09 2.92 11.26
CA PHE A 253 -2.07 3.38 10.29
C PHE A 253 -3.22 2.38 10.14
N ALA A 254 -4.39 2.89 9.77
CA ALA A 254 -5.50 2.11 9.25
C ALA A 254 -5.71 2.47 7.77
N CYS A 255 -6.46 1.66 7.02
CA CYS A 255 -6.89 2.05 5.67
C CYS A 255 -7.64 3.39 5.71
N ALA A 256 -8.49 3.59 6.72
CA ALA A 256 -9.21 4.82 6.97
C ALA A 256 -8.29 6.04 7.20
N SER A 257 -7.08 5.85 7.74
CA SER A 257 -6.12 6.95 7.97
C SER A 257 -5.82 7.71 6.68
N CYS A 258 -5.61 6.99 5.58
CA CYS A 258 -5.32 7.57 4.27
C CYS A 258 -6.61 7.85 3.48
N HIS A 259 -7.58 6.94 3.48
CA HIS A 259 -8.70 6.95 2.55
C HIS A 259 -9.99 7.58 3.10
N ILE A 260 -9.98 8.02 4.36
CA ILE A 260 -11.05 8.81 4.98
C ILE A 260 -10.46 10.10 5.54
N HIS A 261 -9.57 10.01 6.53
CA HIS A 261 -9.03 11.19 7.21
C HIS A 261 -8.01 11.96 6.34
N GLY A 262 -7.24 11.28 5.51
CA GLY A 262 -6.28 11.84 4.58
C GLY A 262 -6.79 12.02 3.15
N ALA A 263 -8.06 11.70 2.87
CA ALA A 263 -8.61 11.80 1.51
C ALA A 263 -8.50 13.23 0.96
N GLY A 264 -8.06 13.35 -0.30
CA GLY A 264 -7.81 14.65 -0.95
C GLY A 264 -6.47 15.27 -0.63
N ARG A 265 -5.68 14.68 0.27
CA ARG A 265 -4.33 15.14 0.65
C ARG A 265 -3.25 14.28 0.00
N TYR A 266 -2.01 14.70 0.11
CA TYR A 266 -0.87 14.02 -0.49
C TYR A 266 -0.03 13.29 0.56
N TYR A 267 0.29 12.02 0.25
CA TYR A 267 1.34 11.24 0.91
C TYR A 267 2.52 11.14 -0.06
N GLY A 268 3.60 11.86 0.20
CA GLY A 268 4.60 12.15 -0.80
C GLY A 268 3.95 12.89 -1.98
N ASP A 269 4.10 12.35 -3.17
CA ASP A 269 3.48 12.89 -4.39
C ASP A 269 2.18 12.14 -4.77
N ALA A 270 1.78 11.16 -3.97
CA ALA A 270 0.57 10.37 -4.22
C ALA A 270 -0.66 11.02 -3.60
N LEU A 271 -1.63 11.39 -4.43
CA LEU A 271 -2.93 11.86 -3.98
C LEU A 271 -3.70 10.70 -3.30
N LEU A 272 -4.11 10.91 -2.06
CA LEU A 272 -4.92 9.96 -1.30
C LEU A 272 -6.39 10.10 -1.70
N THR A 273 -6.92 9.04 -2.28
CA THR A 273 -8.30 9.00 -2.78
C THR A 273 -9.27 8.53 -1.70
N THR A 274 -10.56 8.90 -1.82
CA THR A 274 -11.61 8.44 -0.89
C THR A 274 -11.78 6.92 -0.94
N ALA A 275 -12.32 6.32 0.13
CA ALA A 275 -12.67 4.90 0.20
C ALA A 275 -13.72 4.51 -0.86
N SER A 276 -14.73 5.38 -1.04
CA SER A 276 -15.75 5.19 -2.06
C SER A 276 -15.14 5.15 -3.46
N GLY A 277 -15.54 4.17 -4.25
CA GLY A 277 -15.06 3.99 -5.62
C GLY A 277 -13.71 3.28 -5.76
N GLN A 278 -12.98 2.94 -4.68
CA GLN A 278 -11.71 2.21 -4.80
C GLN A 278 -11.87 0.90 -5.60
N ALA A 279 -12.85 0.09 -5.24
CA ALA A 279 -13.13 -1.16 -5.92
C ALA A 279 -13.65 -0.97 -7.37
N ALA A 280 -14.26 0.16 -7.70
CA ALA A 280 -14.77 0.43 -9.05
C ALA A 280 -13.66 0.66 -10.09
N HIS A 281 -12.46 1.02 -9.66
CA HIS A 281 -11.31 1.30 -10.53
C HIS A 281 -10.26 0.17 -10.58
N ALA A 282 -10.38 -0.86 -9.73
CA ALA A 282 -9.49 -2.00 -9.77
C ALA A 282 -9.73 -2.86 -11.05
N PRO A 283 -8.74 -3.65 -11.52
CA PRO A 283 -7.35 -3.63 -11.09
C PRO A 283 -6.61 -2.37 -11.56
N PHE A 284 -5.44 -2.14 -10.98
CA PHE A 284 -4.64 -0.95 -11.27
C PHE A 284 -3.55 -1.31 -12.29
N ILE A 285 -3.60 -0.73 -13.47
CA ILE A 285 -2.58 -0.95 -14.49
C ILE A 285 -1.34 -0.12 -14.15
N ARG A 286 -0.17 -0.75 -14.18
CA ARG A 286 1.16 -0.14 -14.02
C ARG A 286 2.09 -0.69 -15.07
N GLY A 287 2.40 0.08 -16.09
CA GLY A 287 3.11 -0.40 -17.28
C GLY A 287 2.30 -1.50 -17.97
N GLN A 288 2.85 -2.71 -18.05
CA GLN A 288 2.17 -3.86 -18.66
C GLN A 288 1.56 -4.82 -17.61
N ALA A 289 1.57 -4.46 -16.33
CA ALA A 289 1.09 -5.28 -15.24
C ALA A 289 -0.27 -4.80 -14.72
N ALA A 290 -1.14 -5.74 -14.33
CA ALA A 290 -2.42 -5.44 -13.67
C ALA A 290 -2.38 -5.86 -12.21
N VAL A 291 -2.36 -4.89 -11.30
CA VAL A 291 -2.33 -5.12 -9.86
C VAL A 291 -3.76 -5.29 -9.35
N THR A 292 -4.10 -6.47 -8.81
CA THR A 292 -5.42 -6.73 -8.22
C THR A 292 -5.69 -5.85 -7.00
N LEU A 293 -6.95 -5.73 -6.60
CA LEU A 293 -7.31 -4.93 -5.42
C LEU A 293 -6.63 -5.48 -4.16
N GLN A 294 -6.58 -6.81 -3.98
CA GLN A 294 -5.92 -7.43 -2.83
C GLN A 294 -4.40 -7.26 -2.87
N ALA A 295 -3.77 -7.39 -4.04
CA ALA A 295 -2.33 -7.10 -4.17
C ALA A 295 -2.04 -5.64 -3.76
N ARG A 296 -2.87 -4.67 -4.18
CA ARG A 296 -2.75 -3.27 -3.74
C ARG A 296 -2.96 -3.09 -2.24
N MET A 297 -3.93 -3.78 -1.63
CA MET A 297 -4.12 -3.75 -0.17
C MET A 297 -2.89 -4.29 0.58
N ARG A 298 -2.26 -5.34 0.07
CA ARG A 298 -1.03 -5.91 0.65
C ARG A 298 0.15 -4.95 0.58
N GLU A 299 0.30 -4.21 -0.53
CA GLU A 299 1.29 -3.11 -0.61
C GLU A 299 1.03 -2.04 0.46
N CYS A 300 -0.23 -1.68 0.69
CA CYS A 300 -0.58 -0.71 1.73
C CYS A 300 -0.28 -1.24 3.13
N LEU A 301 -0.55 -2.52 3.41
CA LEU A 301 -0.20 -3.16 4.69
C LEU A 301 1.32 -3.11 4.92
N ALA A 302 2.12 -3.46 3.91
CA ALA A 302 3.57 -3.34 3.98
C ALA A 302 4.02 -1.88 4.22
N LEU A 303 3.40 -0.91 3.53
CA LEU A 303 3.65 0.52 3.76
C LEU A 303 3.35 0.93 5.21
N MET A 304 2.33 0.36 5.83
CA MET A 304 2.01 0.62 7.24
C MET A 304 3.01 -0.04 8.21
N GLY A 305 3.93 -0.86 7.71
CA GLY A 305 4.85 -1.66 8.52
C GLY A 305 4.13 -2.83 9.21
N ALA A 306 3.04 -3.32 8.62
CA ALA A 306 2.32 -4.53 9.03
C ALA A 306 2.72 -5.70 8.14
N ALA A 307 2.71 -6.93 8.69
CA ALA A 307 2.79 -8.12 7.87
C ALA A 307 1.53 -8.21 7.00
N PRO A 308 1.66 -8.27 5.65
CA PRO A 308 0.49 -8.37 4.78
C PRO A 308 -0.25 -9.69 5.01
N PHE A 309 -1.58 -9.62 5.09
CA PHE A 309 -2.40 -10.82 5.08
C PHE A 309 -2.16 -11.60 3.78
N PRO A 310 -2.23 -12.95 3.80
CA PRO A 310 -2.14 -13.75 2.58
C PRO A 310 -3.24 -13.36 1.57
N ALA A 311 -2.91 -13.36 0.29
CA ALA A 311 -3.91 -13.14 -0.76
C ALA A 311 -5.00 -14.21 -0.71
N GLY A 312 -6.25 -13.81 -0.84
CA GLY A 312 -7.41 -14.70 -0.69
C GLY A 312 -7.75 -15.11 0.75
N SER A 313 -7.05 -14.56 1.75
CA SER A 313 -7.38 -14.78 3.16
C SER A 313 -8.77 -14.22 3.52
N ASP A 314 -9.36 -14.72 4.59
CA ASP A 314 -10.66 -14.24 5.04
C ASP A 314 -10.62 -12.78 5.44
N GLU A 315 -9.48 -12.27 5.96
CA GLU A 315 -9.28 -10.86 6.28
C GLU A 315 -9.33 -9.97 5.04
N LEU A 316 -8.54 -10.31 3.99
CA LEU A 316 -8.55 -9.53 2.74
C LEU A 316 -9.89 -9.63 2.02
N ASN A 317 -10.51 -10.82 2.00
CA ASN A 317 -11.84 -11.01 1.43
C ASN A 317 -12.90 -10.15 2.14
N ALA A 318 -12.82 -10.07 3.47
CA ALA A 318 -13.73 -9.24 4.27
C ALA A 318 -13.51 -7.74 4.00
N ILE A 319 -12.25 -7.27 3.95
CA ILE A 319 -11.93 -5.87 3.62
C ILE A 319 -12.41 -5.54 2.21
N GLU A 320 -12.13 -6.40 1.22
CA GLU A 320 -12.59 -6.21 -0.17
C GLU A 320 -14.12 -6.15 -0.26
N TYR A 321 -14.81 -7.01 0.47
CA TYR A 321 -16.27 -7.04 0.51
C TYR A 321 -16.86 -5.75 1.06
N PHE A 322 -16.34 -5.27 2.20
CA PHE A 322 -16.70 -3.99 2.78
C PHE A 322 -16.42 -2.83 1.82
N LEU A 323 -15.21 -2.78 1.24
CA LEU A 323 -14.77 -1.70 0.36
C LEU A 323 -15.60 -1.63 -0.93
N THR A 324 -15.93 -2.81 -1.48
CA THR A 324 -16.76 -2.87 -2.69
C THR A 324 -18.20 -2.47 -2.39
N TYR A 325 -18.72 -2.84 -1.22
CA TYR A 325 -20.06 -2.37 -0.79
C TYR A 325 -20.09 -0.84 -0.65
N LEU A 326 -19.04 -0.21 -0.12
CA LEU A 326 -18.95 1.26 -0.08
C LEU A 326 -18.94 1.90 -1.49
N SER A 327 -18.58 1.14 -2.51
CA SER A 327 -18.55 1.58 -3.89
C SER A 327 -19.89 1.32 -4.63
N ASN A 328 -20.92 0.79 -3.96
CA ASN A 328 -22.22 0.53 -4.59
C ASN A 328 -22.81 1.80 -5.23
N GLY A 329 -23.37 1.63 -6.42
CA GLY A 329 -23.92 2.73 -7.22
C GLY A 329 -22.88 3.46 -8.08
N THR A 330 -21.58 3.32 -7.78
CA THR A 330 -20.51 3.88 -8.59
C THR A 330 -20.36 3.07 -9.88
N LEU A 331 -20.15 3.76 -11.00
CA LEU A 331 -19.88 3.11 -12.28
C LEU A 331 -18.50 2.42 -12.21
N ILE A 332 -18.43 1.19 -12.70
CA ILE A 332 -17.16 0.54 -12.97
C ILE A 332 -16.45 1.32 -14.05
N LYS A 333 -15.25 1.76 -13.74
CA LYS A 333 -14.31 2.42 -14.65
C LYS A 333 -13.03 1.59 -14.62
N ALA A 334 -13.17 0.35 -15.04
CA ALA A 334 -12.10 -0.63 -15.00
C ALA A 334 -10.86 -0.09 -15.73
N ASN A 335 -9.70 -0.29 -15.10
CA ASN A 335 -8.41 0.03 -15.71
C ASN A 335 -8.21 1.53 -16.03
N ARG A 336 -9.00 2.40 -15.47
CA ARG A 336 -8.86 3.86 -15.65
C ARG A 336 -8.30 4.51 -14.39
N PRO A 337 -7.54 5.59 -14.55
CA PRO A 337 -7.12 6.39 -13.41
C PRO A 337 -8.31 6.86 -12.59
N ARG A 338 -8.12 6.91 -11.31
CA ARG A 338 -9.12 7.45 -10.41
C ARG A 338 -9.04 8.98 -10.43
N PRO A 339 -10.16 9.71 -10.58
CA PRO A 339 -10.11 11.16 -10.47
C PRO A 339 -9.67 11.57 -9.06
N PRO A 340 -9.03 12.73 -8.90
CA PRO A 340 -8.79 13.31 -7.59
C PRO A 340 -10.10 13.42 -6.81
N ALA A 341 -10.02 13.38 -5.49
CA ALA A 341 -11.16 13.68 -4.65
C ALA A 341 -11.60 15.14 -4.90
N SER A 342 -12.85 15.33 -5.29
CA SER A 342 -13.48 16.64 -5.44
C SER A 342 -13.82 17.22 -4.08
#